data_b1d5757550582c37837f2355742d4bd1
#
_entry.id   b1d5757550582c37837f2355742d4bd1
#
_cell.length_a   1.000
_cell.length_b   1.000
_cell.length_c   1.000
_cell.angle_alpha   90.00
_cell.angle_beta   90.00
_cell.angle_gamma   90.00
#
_symmetry.space_group_name_H-M   'P 1'
#
loop_
_entity.id
_entity.type
_entity.pdbx_description
1 polymer ?
#
loop_
_entity_poly.entity_id
_entity_poly.type
_entity_poly.pdbx_seq_one_letter_code
_entity_poly.pdbx_strand_id
1 'polypeptide(L)'
;LIVAEVVAEVRLNCGSGEIQHTPPPFRETGTGWFIDARGLLITNGHVVQPAHTPPRWMVNSFAKRAIESACVPAMLKRMGIAPGEQPVAEEKIKRQALDSILPSAKVKLEPGIFVVLSNGTRVRAEVKKFSAPLSAGEGAEGKMTGRDLALLKIPGKDFPVLPLADSKAAKIGDPIHILGFPGVVLSHELLNQSATVEASVTNGAVSGFKQDIADEPLIQTDAPAAWGNSGGPAVTARGEVVGVLTFVSLAPGPEGGIVQGFNFVIPSNAVQDFIQGTEVKLNAESPFNKVWWAGLQEEFDGNYKAAERYFIGANTLVPNLPDVKRMLAEAQDKIKNPPPRPFPWAWLTLAVTLTSLGSYGAIWGRKWWKSRYRIAPSVVVRLLEEGKNPLVLDVRKPSAFETSPLKIPGALYVSPDDLDAGKFDLEVEPNRTVVAYCT
;
A
#
# COMPACT_ATOMS: atom_id res chain seq x y z
N LEU A 1 -7.57 8.45 -13.73
CA LEU A 1 -8.12 9.81 -13.73
C LEU A 1 -9.40 9.86 -14.56
N ILE A 2 -10.44 10.49 -14.04
CA ILE A 2 -11.70 10.76 -14.74
C ILE A 2 -11.70 12.24 -15.15
N VAL A 3 -12.12 12.52 -16.39
CA VAL A 3 -12.25 13.87 -16.90
C VAL A 3 -13.65 14.03 -17.52
N ALA A 4 -14.51 14.80 -16.89
CA ALA A 4 -15.76 15.24 -17.46
C ALA A 4 -15.52 16.59 -18.14
N GLU A 5 -15.70 16.62 -19.45
CA GLU A 5 -15.42 17.80 -20.30
C GLU A 5 -16.69 18.20 -21.05
N VAL A 6 -16.98 19.48 -21.05
CA VAL A 6 -18.05 20.05 -21.87
C VAL A 6 -17.46 21.12 -22.77
N VAL A 7 -17.52 20.89 -24.06
CA VAL A 7 -17.19 21.87 -25.07
C VAL A 7 -18.48 22.56 -25.49
N ALA A 8 -18.43 23.84 -25.85
CA ALA A 8 -19.59 24.57 -26.33
C ALA A 8 -19.27 25.27 -27.64
N GLU A 9 -20.16 25.13 -28.63
CA GLU A 9 -20.23 25.98 -29.80
C GLU A 9 -21.27 27.04 -29.53
N VAL A 10 -20.87 28.30 -29.58
CA VAL A 10 -21.75 29.46 -29.31
C VAL A 10 -21.89 30.31 -30.55
N ARG A 11 -23.13 30.55 -31.00
CA ARG A 11 -23.45 31.48 -32.10
C ARG A 11 -23.97 32.78 -31.52
N LEU A 12 -23.34 33.87 -31.92
CA LEU A 12 -23.55 35.22 -31.39
C LEU A 12 -23.68 36.22 -32.55
N ASN A 13 -24.45 37.28 -32.33
CA ASN A 13 -24.44 38.44 -33.21
C ASN A 13 -23.84 39.64 -32.46
N CYS A 14 -22.60 40.00 -32.78
CA CYS A 14 -21.89 41.12 -32.18
C CYS A 14 -22.13 42.45 -32.89
N GLY A 15 -23.20 42.56 -33.73
CA GLY A 15 -23.55 43.74 -34.46
C GLY A 15 -22.86 43.89 -35.83
N SER A 16 -22.11 42.88 -36.28
CA SER A 16 -21.49 42.78 -37.62
C SER A 16 -21.87 41.50 -38.38
N GLY A 17 -22.90 40.80 -37.92
CA GLY A 17 -23.31 39.50 -38.39
C GLY A 17 -23.19 38.40 -37.34
N GLU A 18 -23.71 37.24 -37.70
CA GLU A 18 -23.60 36.02 -36.81
C GLU A 18 -22.18 35.48 -36.89
N ILE A 19 -21.60 35.23 -35.73
CA ILE A 19 -20.29 34.58 -35.59
C ILE A 19 -20.44 33.31 -34.77
N GLN A 20 -19.58 32.34 -35.04
CA GLN A 20 -19.45 31.13 -34.27
C GLN A 20 -18.16 31.21 -33.45
N HIS A 21 -18.28 30.97 -32.17
CA HIS A 21 -17.15 31.02 -31.23
C HIS A 21 -17.15 29.82 -30.29
N THR A 22 -15.97 29.28 -30.00
CA THR A 22 -15.78 28.16 -29.08
C THR A 22 -15.01 28.66 -27.88
N PRO A 23 -15.67 28.98 -26.74
CA PRO A 23 -14.99 29.39 -25.54
C PRO A 23 -14.23 28.20 -24.94
N PRO A 24 -13.28 28.43 -24.01
CA PRO A 24 -12.57 27.38 -23.29
C PRO A 24 -13.52 26.37 -22.67
N PRO A 25 -13.23 25.07 -22.80
CA PRO A 25 -14.10 24.01 -22.28
C PRO A 25 -14.22 24.09 -20.76
N PHE A 26 -15.37 23.65 -20.25
CA PHE A 26 -15.51 23.33 -18.84
C PHE A 26 -14.94 21.95 -18.60
N ARG A 27 -14.13 21.81 -17.55
CA ARG A 27 -13.55 20.52 -17.14
C ARG A 27 -13.71 20.32 -15.65
N GLU A 28 -14.22 19.14 -15.29
CA GLU A 28 -14.20 18.61 -13.95
C GLU A 28 -13.32 17.36 -13.94
N THR A 29 -12.52 17.19 -12.88
CA THR A 29 -11.64 16.02 -12.75
C THR A 29 -11.90 15.29 -11.46
N GLY A 30 -11.74 13.98 -11.50
CA GLY A 30 -11.88 13.10 -10.35
C GLY A 30 -11.12 11.81 -10.53
N THR A 31 -11.28 10.93 -9.60
CA THR A 31 -10.66 9.62 -9.59
C THR A 31 -11.70 8.54 -9.86
N GLY A 32 -11.27 7.43 -10.44
CA GLY A 32 -12.07 6.23 -10.59
C GLY A 32 -11.18 4.99 -10.54
N TRP A 33 -11.79 3.86 -10.26
CA TRP A 33 -11.09 2.60 -10.16
C TRP A 33 -11.92 1.46 -10.76
N PHE A 34 -11.26 0.45 -11.30
CA PHE A 34 -11.95 -0.66 -11.93
C PHE A 34 -12.48 -1.63 -10.90
N ILE A 35 -13.78 -1.92 -11.00
CA ILE A 35 -14.49 -2.93 -10.21
C ILE A 35 -14.67 -4.23 -10.98
N ASP A 36 -14.50 -4.20 -12.30
CA ASP A 36 -14.63 -5.36 -13.20
C ASP A 36 -13.60 -5.23 -14.34
N ALA A 37 -12.88 -6.31 -14.59
CA ALA A 37 -11.80 -6.36 -15.59
C ALA A 37 -12.27 -6.08 -17.03
N ARG A 38 -13.55 -6.14 -17.29
CA ARG A 38 -14.14 -5.80 -18.60
C ARG A 38 -14.26 -4.28 -18.85
N GLY A 39 -13.65 -3.45 -18.00
CA GLY A 39 -13.62 -2.00 -18.15
C GLY A 39 -14.77 -1.26 -17.47
N LEU A 40 -15.40 -1.87 -16.44
CA LEU A 40 -16.36 -1.20 -15.58
C LEU A 40 -15.62 -0.58 -14.39
N LEU A 41 -15.91 0.69 -14.10
CA LEU A 41 -15.23 1.46 -13.07
C LEU A 41 -16.21 2.32 -12.27
N ILE A 42 -15.88 2.53 -11.01
CA ILE A 42 -16.64 3.36 -10.07
C ILE A 42 -15.96 4.72 -9.94
N THR A 43 -16.78 5.75 -9.82
CA THR A 43 -16.40 7.12 -9.46
C THR A 43 -17.58 7.80 -8.76
N ASN A 44 -17.43 9.05 -8.34
CA ASN A 44 -18.57 9.82 -7.81
C ASN A 44 -19.49 10.35 -8.92
N GLY A 45 -20.75 10.54 -8.54
CA GLY A 45 -21.79 11.14 -9.41
C GLY A 45 -21.45 12.58 -9.77
N HIS A 46 -21.02 13.43 -8.79
CA HIS A 46 -20.68 14.82 -9.03
C HIS A 46 -19.53 15.00 -10.03
N VAL A 47 -18.58 14.07 -10.09
CA VAL A 47 -17.45 14.12 -11.02
C VAL A 47 -17.92 14.04 -12.47
N VAL A 48 -18.92 13.22 -12.76
CA VAL A 48 -19.42 13.01 -14.12
C VAL A 48 -20.65 13.86 -14.47
N GLN A 49 -21.36 14.35 -13.47
CA GLN A 49 -22.61 15.11 -13.63
C GLN A 49 -22.51 16.25 -14.66
N PRO A 50 -21.43 17.07 -14.68
CA PRO A 50 -21.35 18.19 -15.62
C PRO A 50 -21.44 17.76 -17.08
N ALA A 51 -20.93 16.58 -17.41
CA ALA A 51 -20.96 16.04 -18.77
C ALA A 51 -22.12 15.01 -18.99
N HIS A 52 -22.63 14.39 -17.91
CA HIS A 52 -23.74 13.44 -18.02
C HIS A 52 -25.10 14.16 -18.11
N THR A 53 -25.32 15.12 -17.22
CA THR A 53 -26.55 15.96 -17.18
C THR A 53 -26.13 17.42 -17.01
N PRO A 54 -25.68 18.11 -18.09
CA PRO A 54 -25.22 19.46 -17.99
C PRO A 54 -26.22 20.41 -17.35
N PRO A 55 -25.87 21.10 -16.25
CA PRO A 55 -26.80 21.98 -15.56
C PRO A 55 -27.13 23.22 -16.42
N ARG A 56 -28.34 23.77 -16.27
CA ARG A 56 -28.82 24.92 -17.07
C ARG A 56 -27.91 26.14 -17.00
N TRP A 57 -27.29 26.39 -15.84
CA TRP A 57 -26.36 27.52 -15.68
C TRP A 57 -25.15 27.45 -16.63
N MET A 58 -24.76 26.26 -17.05
CA MET A 58 -23.61 26.05 -17.94
C MET A 58 -23.83 26.69 -19.31
N VAL A 59 -25.04 26.60 -19.87
CA VAL A 59 -25.40 27.25 -21.10
C VAL A 59 -25.15 28.78 -21.02
N ASN A 60 -25.67 29.42 -19.95
CA ASN A 60 -25.46 30.83 -19.70
C ASN A 60 -23.99 31.17 -19.46
N SER A 61 -23.25 30.31 -18.76
CA SER A 61 -21.83 30.51 -18.50
C SER A 61 -21.02 30.52 -19.82
N PHE A 62 -21.28 29.57 -20.71
CA PHE A 62 -20.62 29.53 -22.03
C PHE A 62 -21.00 30.72 -22.90
N ALA A 63 -22.28 31.10 -22.94
CA ALA A 63 -22.72 32.29 -23.67
C ALA A 63 -22.02 33.55 -23.16
N LYS A 64 -21.96 33.75 -21.82
CA LYS A 64 -21.25 34.88 -21.23
C LYS A 64 -19.77 34.92 -21.62
N ARG A 65 -19.06 33.78 -21.46
CA ARG A 65 -17.63 33.67 -21.83
C ARG A 65 -17.40 33.98 -23.32
N ALA A 66 -18.29 33.47 -24.18
CA ALA A 66 -18.21 33.75 -25.63
C ALA A 66 -18.42 35.23 -25.95
N ILE A 67 -19.38 35.89 -25.29
CA ILE A 67 -19.61 37.35 -25.45
C ILE A 67 -18.38 38.11 -24.98
N GLU A 68 -17.86 37.79 -23.81
CA GLU A 68 -16.68 38.45 -23.23
C GLU A 68 -15.43 38.28 -24.08
N SER A 69 -15.20 37.10 -24.64
CA SER A 69 -13.99 36.80 -25.44
C SER A 69 -14.08 37.19 -26.90
N ALA A 70 -15.28 37.26 -27.51
CA ALA A 70 -15.45 37.58 -28.92
C ALA A 70 -16.12 38.93 -29.20
N CYS A 71 -17.26 39.20 -28.53
CA CYS A 71 -18.03 40.42 -28.82
C CYS A 71 -17.45 41.67 -28.16
N VAL A 72 -17.05 41.59 -26.91
CA VAL A 72 -16.49 42.73 -26.15
C VAL A 72 -15.25 43.31 -26.86
N PRO A 73 -14.24 42.52 -27.23
CA PRO A 73 -13.07 43.02 -27.96
C PRO A 73 -13.42 43.63 -29.33
N ALA A 74 -14.40 43.02 -30.05
CA ALA A 74 -14.87 43.58 -31.32
C ALA A 74 -15.58 44.92 -31.16
N MET A 75 -16.34 45.12 -30.07
CA MET A 75 -17.00 46.39 -29.75
C MET A 75 -16.00 47.46 -29.33
N LEU A 76 -15.04 47.16 -28.48
CA LEU A 76 -13.95 48.05 -28.05
C LEU A 76 -13.15 48.53 -29.27
N LYS A 77 -12.76 47.61 -30.17
CA LYS A 77 -12.03 47.94 -31.37
C LYS A 77 -12.79 48.93 -32.30
N ARG A 78 -14.11 48.77 -32.43
CA ARG A 78 -14.96 49.73 -33.21
C ARG A 78 -15.01 51.10 -32.58
N MET A 79 -14.87 51.19 -31.24
CA MET A 79 -14.87 52.46 -30.49
C MET A 79 -13.45 53.04 -30.36
N GLY A 80 -12.43 52.41 -30.95
CA GLY A 80 -11.05 52.87 -30.88
C GLY A 80 -10.40 52.73 -29.50
N ILE A 81 -10.95 51.87 -28.63
CA ILE A 81 -10.45 51.65 -27.27
C ILE A 81 -9.59 50.40 -27.26
N ALA A 82 -8.34 50.53 -26.84
CA ALA A 82 -7.48 49.36 -26.64
C ALA A 82 -7.84 48.61 -25.36
N PRO A 83 -7.74 47.24 -25.35
CA PRO A 83 -8.01 46.45 -24.15
C PRO A 83 -7.18 46.90 -22.94
N GLY A 84 -7.82 47.15 -21.81
CA GLY A 84 -7.17 47.60 -20.57
C GLY A 84 -6.87 49.11 -20.51
N GLU A 85 -7.05 49.87 -21.58
CA GLU A 85 -6.77 51.28 -21.63
C GLU A 85 -7.81 52.14 -20.86
N GLN A 86 -9.08 51.71 -20.89
CA GLN A 86 -10.20 52.39 -20.22
C GLN A 86 -11.06 51.38 -19.46
N PRO A 87 -10.66 50.94 -18.26
CA PRO A 87 -11.34 49.85 -17.54
C PRO A 87 -12.81 50.11 -17.26
N VAL A 88 -13.19 51.38 -16.94
CA VAL A 88 -14.58 51.76 -16.65
C VAL A 88 -15.45 51.66 -17.93
N ALA A 89 -14.92 52.11 -19.08
CA ALA A 89 -15.63 52.02 -20.37
C ALA A 89 -15.75 50.56 -20.78
N GLU A 90 -14.69 49.76 -20.61
CA GLU A 90 -14.67 48.33 -20.91
C GLU A 90 -15.73 47.57 -20.12
N GLU A 91 -15.85 47.81 -18.79
CA GLU A 91 -16.86 47.18 -17.94
C GLU A 91 -18.29 47.61 -18.35
N LYS A 92 -18.49 48.85 -18.74
CA LYS A 92 -19.78 49.32 -19.26
C LYS A 92 -20.15 48.61 -20.58
N ILE A 93 -19.19 48.47 -21.50
CA ILE A 93 -19.40 47.81 -22.78
C ILE A 93 -19.67 46.30 -22.52
N LYS A 94 -18.95 45.66 -21.63
CA LYS A 94 -19.18 44.28 -21.21
C LYS A 94 -20.62 44.08 -20.71
N ARG A 95 -21.09 44.91 -19.79
CA ARG A 95 -22.49 44.85 -19.29
C ARG A 95 -23.49 45.01 -20.43
N GLN A 96 -23.32 46.04 -21.26
CA GLN A 96 -24.19 46.30 -22.41
C GLN A 96 -24.21 45.13 -23.38
N ALA A 97 -23.05 44.52 -23.69
CA ALA A 97 -22.95 43.36 -24.55
C ALA A 97 -23.67 42.14 -23.95
N LEU A 98 -23.50 41.90 -22.64
CA LEU A 98 -24.20 40.83 -21.94
C LEU A 98 -25.72 41.04 -21.98
N ASP A 99 -26.21 42.23 -21.67
CA ASP A 99 -27.65 42.50 -21.62
C ASP A 99 -28.31 42.37 -23.01
N SER A 100 -27.62 42.80 -24.09
CA SER A 100 -28.19 42.83 -25.43
C SER A 100 -28.01 41.50 -26.20
N ILE A 101 -26.90 40.78 -26.03
CA ILE A 101 -26.54 39.62 -26.85
C ILE A 101 -26.93 38.31 -26.19
N LEU A 102 -26.79 38.20 -24.84
CA LEU A 102 -27.03 36.94 -24.11
C LEU A 102 -28.42 36.31 -24.36
N PRO A 103 -29.54 37.09 -24.44
CA PRO A 103 -30.85 36.52 -24.73
C PRO A 103 -30.99 35.84 -26.09
N SER A 104 -30.17 36.25 -27.06
CA SER A 104 -30.18 35.73 -28.45
C SER A 104 -29.07 34.69 -28.72
N ALA A 105 -28.18 34.49 -27.77
CA ALA A 105 -27.08 33.53 -27.90
C ALA A 105 -27.59 32.10 -28.03
N LYS A 106 -27.10 31.37 -29.04
CA LYS A 106 -27.41 29.95 -29.23
C LYS A 106 -26.21 29.14 -28.84
N VAL A 107 -26.38 28.26 -27.83
CA VAL A 107 -25.31 27.40 -27.30
C VAL A 107 -25.61 25.94 -27.59
N LYS A 108 -24.70 25.28 -28.29
CA LYS A 108 -24.72 23.83 -28.48
C LYS A 108 -23.62 23.23 -27.59
N LEU A 109 -24.01 22.40 -26.63
CA LEU A 109 -23.08 21.69 -25.74
C LEU A 109 -22.67 20.35 -26.34
N GLU A 110 -21.40 20.02 -26.24
CA GLU A 110 -20.82 18.74 -26.63
C GLU A 110 -20.12 18.12 -25.44
N PRO A 111 -20.86 17.36 -24.60
CA PRO A 111 -20.33 16.74 -23.41
C PRO A 111 -19.57 15.45 -23.72
N GLY A 112 -18.54 15.17 -22.94
CA GLY A 112 -17.77 13.93 -23.00
C GLY A 112 -17.20 13.56 -21.65
N ILE A 113 -17.22 12.26 -21.36
CA ILE A 113 -16.56 11.71 -20.17
C ILE A 113 -15.42 10.83 -20.65
N PHE A 114 -14.25 11.05 -20.08
CA PHE A 114 -13.04 10.34 -20.45
C PHE A 114 -12.36 9.73 -19.25
N VAL A 115 -11.80 8.55 -19.45
CA VAL A 115 -10.89 7.90 -18.51
C VAL A 115 -9.49 8.05 -19.06
N VAL A 116 -8.59 8.60 -18.26
CA VAL A 116 -7.16 8.65 -18.56
C VAL A 116 -6.48 7.62 -17.69
N LEU A 117 -5.94 6.59 -18.33
CA LEU A 117 -5.19 5.53 -17.66
C LEU A 117 -3.80 6.04 -17.26
N SER A 118 -3.14 5.39 -16.31
CA SER A 118 -1.80 5.79 -15.85
C SER A 118 -0.71 5.68 -16.94
N ASN A 119 -0.98 5.00 -18.05
CA ASN A 119 -0.12 5.02 -19.24
C ASN A 119 -0.35 6.21 -20.17
N GLY A 120 -1.23 7.17 -19.78
CA GLY A 120 -1.59 8.36 -20.58
C GLY A 120 -2.69 8.11 -21.62
N THR A 121 -3.17 6.88 -21.79
CA THR A 121 -4.23 6.58 -22.77
C THR A 121 -5.54 7.20 -22.34
N ARG A 122 -6.11 8.09 -23.17
CA ARG A 122 -7.42 8.72 -22.96
C ARG A 122 -8.50 7.97 -23.73
N VAL A 123 -9.49 7.45 -23.01
CA VAL A 123 -10.58 6.64 -23.56
C VAL A 123 -11.92 7.27 -23.22
N ARG A 124 -12.84 7.37 -24.19
CA ARG A 124 -14.20 7.85 -23.93
C ARG A 124 -14.97 6.81 -23.11
N ALA A 125 -15.64 7.26 -22.05
CA ALA A 125 -16.45 6.43 -21.17
C ALA A 125 -17.94 6.66 -21.39
N GLU A 126 -18.73 5.60 -21.18
CA GLU A 126 -20.19 5.61 -21.14
C GLU A 126 -20.65 5.48 -19.70
N VAL A 127 -21.66 6.26 -19.29
CA VAL A 127 -22.30 6.12 -17.98
C VAL A 127 -23.31 4.98 -18.04
N LYS A 128 -23.12 3.93 -17.28
CA LYS A 128 -24.01 2.75 -17.18
C LYS A 128 -25.04 2.87 -16.07
N LYS A 129 -24.64 3.50 -14.96
CA LYS A 129 -25.55 3.82 -13.86
C LYS A 129 -25.09 5.11 -13.19
N PHE A 130 -26.03 5.93 -12.77
CA PHE A 130 -25.78 7.22 -12.18
C PHE A 130 -26.68 7.44 -10.98
N SER A 131 -26.12 7.94 -9.90
CA SER A 131 -26.82 8.43 -8.73
C SER A 131 -26.31 9.84 -8.44
N ALA A 132 -27.20 10.81 -8.48
CA ALA A 132 -26.85 12.22 -8.31
C ALA A 132 -26.12 12.48 -6.98
N PRO A 133 -25.29 13.52 -6.92
CA PRO A 133 -24.70 13.97 -5.65
C PRO A 133 -25.80 14.46 -4.70
N LEU A 134 -25.51 14.39 -3.40
CA LEU A 134 -26.31 15.04 -2.38
C LEU A 134 -26.24 16.54 -2.58
N SER A 135 -27.36 17.20 -2.81
CA SER A 135 -27.43 18.67 -2.89
C SER A 135 -28.35 19.20 -1.81
N ALA A 136 -27.81 20.08 -0.96
CA ALA A 136 -28.60 20.94 -0.09
C ALA A 136 -29.19 22.10 -0.92
N GLY A 137 -30.07 21.80 -1.90
CA GLY A 137 -30.63 22.80 -2.79
C GLY A 137 -31.64 23.69 -2.06
N GLU A 138 -31.47 25.01 -2.15
CA GLU A 138 -32.51 25.97 -1.80
C GLU A 138 -33.77 25.66 -2.64
N GLY A 139 -34.85 25.27 -1.96
CA GLY A 139 -36.19 25.13 -2.54
C GLY A 139 -36.61 23.73 -3.03
N ALA A 140 -35.91 22.70 -2.72
CA ALA A 140 -36.36 21.34 -3.00
C ALA A 140 -37.16 20.77 -1.79
N GLU A 141 -38.48 20.79 -1.87
CA GLU A 141 -39.36 19.88 -1.11
C GLU A 141 -39.16 18.42 -1.55
N GLY A 142 -37.96 18.04 -1.99
CA GLY A 142 -37.62 16.74 -2.51
C GLY A 142 -36.57 16.07 -1.64
N LYS A 143 -36.88 14.87 -1.18
CA LYS A 143 -35.92 13.94 -0.57
C LYS A 143 -34.63 13.93 -1.37
N MET A 144 -33.52 14.24 -0.72
CA MET A 144 -32.19 14.11 -1.28
C MET A 144 -31.93 12.62 -1.46
N THR A 145 -31.99 12.15 -2.72
CA THR A 145 -32.06 10.72 -3.03
C THR A 145 -30.81 10.18 -3.71
N GLY A 146 -29.76 11.02 -3.79
CA GLY A 146 -28.54 10.62 -4.48
C GLY A 146 -27.52 9.96 -3.57
N ARG A 147 -26.84 8.94 -4.07
CA ARG A 147 -25.71 8.28 -3.39
C ARG A 147 -24.34 8.79 -3.87
N ASP A 148 -24.33 9.80 -4.72
CA ASP A 148 -23.11 10.37 -5.32
C ASP A 148 -22.18 9.30 -5.94
N LEU A 149 -22.71 8.38 -6.70
CA LEU A 149 -21.97 7.31 -7.36
C LEU A 149 -22.27 7.25 -8.85
N ALA A 150 -21.26 6.89 -9.64
CA ALA A 150 -21.42 6.59 -11.05
C ALA A 150 -20.67 5.31 -11.44
N LEU A 151 -21.30 4.47 -12.24
CA LEU A 151 -20.70 3.32 -12.91
C LEU A 151 -20.41 3.70 -14.36
N LEU A 152 -19.14 3.68 -14.72
CA LEU A 152 -18.68 3.98 -16.07
C LEU A 152 -18.23 2.70 -16.78
N LYS A 153 -18.27 2.72 -18.10
CA LYS A 153 -17.76 1.67 -18.97
C LYS A 153 -16.83 2.26 -20.01
N ILE A 154 -15.64 1.68 -20.14
CA ILE A 154 -14.75 1.92 -21.28
C ILE A 154 -14.59 0.63 -22.09
N PRO A 155 -14.27 0.73 -23.40
CA PRO A 155 -13.91 -0.43 -24.21
C PRO A 155 -12.59 -1.04 -23.73
N GLY A 156 -12.49 -2.35 -23.85
CA GLY A 156 -11.32 -3.13 -23.42
C GLY A 156 -11.67 -4.22 -22.44
N LYS A 157 -10.66 -4.97 -22.03
CA LYS A 157 -10.75 -6.09 -21.11
C LYS A 157 -9.44 -6.27 -20.36
N ASP A 158 -9.44 -7.18 -19.42
CA ASP A 158 -8.27 -7.60 -18.65
C ASP A 158 -7.66 -6.47 -17.79
N PHE A 159 -8.44 -5.43 -17.47
CA PHE A 159 -7.99 -4.33 -16.61
C PHE A 159 -7.70 -4.80 -15.18
N PRO A 160 -6.77 -4.12 -14.47
CA PRO A 160 -6.55 -4.33 -13.04
C PRO A 160 -7.83 -3.98 -12.26
N VAL A 161 -8.21 -4.80 -11.29
CA VAL A 161 -9.40 -4.59 -10.44
C VAL A 161 -9.01 -4.54 -8.98
N LEU A 162 -9.74 -3.73 -8.21
CA LEU A 162 -9.66 -3.73 -6.76
C LEU A 162 -10.86 -4.49 -6.18
N PRO A 163 -10.65 -5.46 -5.28
CA PRO A 163 -11.74 -6.16 -4.61
C PRO A 163 -12.41 -5.27 -3.56
N LEU A 164 -13.70 -5.51 -3.32
CA LEU A 164 -14.44 -4.84 -2.24
C LEU A 164 -14.18 -5.55 -0.91
N ALA A 165 -13.90 -4.76 0.14
CA ALA A 165 -14.00 -5.20 1.52
C ALA A 165 -15.45 -5.13 2.01
N ASP A 166 -15.78 -5.82 3.10
CA ASP A 166 -17.01 -5.56 3.85
C ASP A 166 -16.80 -4.32 4.74
N SER A 167 -17.40 -3.20 4.38
CA SER A 167 -17.29 -1.95 5.14
C SER A 167 -17.90 -2.01 6.55
N LYS A 168 -18.78 -2.99 6.85
CA LYS A 168 -19.31 -3.20 8.20
C LYS A 168 -18.27 -3.79 9.16
N ALA A 169 -17.23 -4.41 8.63
CA ALA A 169 -16.13 -4.93 9.43
C ALA A 169 -15.10 -3.84 9.85
N ALA A 170 -15.16 -2.66 9.24
CA ALA A 170 -14.25 -1.56 9.54
C ALA A 170 -14.45 -1.03 10.97
N LYS A 171 -13.36 -0.67 11.63
CA LYS A 171 -13.35 -0.14 13.01
C LYS A 171 -12.61 1.19 13.07
N ILE A 172 -12.95 2.02 14.03
CA ILE A 172 -12.20 3.24 14.33
C ILE A 172 -10.75 2.86 14.65
N GLY A 173 -9.80 3.55 14.00
CA GLY A 173 -8.38 3.28 14.10
C GLY A 173 -7.83 2.33 13.03
N ASP A 174 -8.67 1.66 12.23
CA ASP A 174 -8.18 0.84 11.12
C ASP A 174 -7.48 1.72 10.07
N PRO A 175 -6.31 1.31 9.57
CA PRO A 175 -5.59 2.08 8.55
C PRO A 175 -6.37 2.14 7.24
N ILE A 176 -6.40 3.32 6.67
CA ILE A 176 -7.02 3.62 5.36
C ILE A 176 -6.01 4.34 4.47
N HIS A 177 -5.97 3.95 3.20
CA HIS A 177 -5.18 4.60 2.16
C HIS A 177 -6.13 5.13 1.08
N ILE A 178 -6.05 6.43 0.78
CA ILE A 178 -6.81 7.04 -0.31
C ILE A 178 -5.92 7.11 -1.54
N LEU A 179 -6.40 6.53 -2.64
CA LEU A 179 -5.72 6.62 -3.93
C LEU A 179 -6.47 7.60 -4.82
N GLY A 180 -5.75 8.53 -5.46
CA GLY A 180 -6.42 9.50 -6.31
C GLY A 180 -5.49 10.39 -7.11
N PHE A 181 -6.11 11.32 -7.84
CA PHE A 181 -5.45 12.29 -8.71
C PHE A 181 -5.75 13.70 -8.22
N PRO A 182 -5.06 14.18 -7.17
CA PRO A 182 -5.34 15.50 -6.61
C PRO A 182 -5.05 16.60 -7.64
N GLY A 183 -6.00 17.54 -7.80
CA GLY A 183 -5.91 18.61 -8.80
C GLY A 183 -4.68 19.52 -8.60
N VAL A 184 -4.23 19.69 -7.35
CA VAL A 184 -2.99 20.43 -7.03
C VAL A 184 -1.73 19.76 -7.61
N VAL A 185 -1.75 18.45 -7.82
CA VAL A 185 -0.67 17.70 -8.50
C VAL A 185 -0.85 17.79 -10.01
N LEU A 186 -2.09 17.64 -10.51
CA LEU A 186 -2.40 17.71 -11.94
C LEU A 186 -2.05 19.07 -12.58
N SER A 187 -2.17 20.16 -11.83
CA SER A 187 -1.90 21.54 -12.28
C SER A 187 -0.57 22.11 -11.80
N HIS A 188 0.30 21.29 -11.21
CA HIS A 188 1.56 21.77 -10.64
C HIS A 188 2.59 22.08 -11.73
N GLU A 189 3.01 23.35 -11.78
CA GLU A 189 3.88 23.86 -12.85
C GLU A 189 5.28 23.23 -12.92
N LEU A 190 5.77 22.71 -11.79
CA LEU A 190 7.11 22.08 -11.69
C LEU A 190 7.09 20.58 -11.96
N LEU A 191 5.92 19.96 -12.16
CA LEU A 191 5.81 18.53 -12.44
C LEU A 191 5.70 18.25 -13.94
N ASN A 192 6.36 17.19 -14.37
CA ASN A 192 6.21 16.68 -15.74
C ASN A 192 4.79 16.11 -15.90
N GLN A 193 4.15 16.38 -17.04
CA GLN A 193 2.80 15.88 -17.33
C GLN A 193 2.67 14.36 -17.25
N SER A 194 3.71 13.61 -17.55
CA SER A 194 3.70 12.15 -17.39
C SER A 194 3.60 11.71 -15.92
N ALA A 195 4.17 12.48 -15.00
CA ALA A 195 4.07 12.21 -13.56
C ALA A 195 2.69 12.54 -12.98
N THR A 196 1.93 13.42 -13.63
CA THR A 196 0.59 13.83 -13.16
C THR A 196 -0.48 12.77 -13.42
N VAL A 197 -0.23 11.78 -14.28
CA VAL A 197 -1.17 10.66 -14.52
C VAL A 197 -0.92 9.45 -13.62
N GLU A 198 0.08 9.49 -12.75
CA GLU A 198 0.24 8.51 -11.69
C GLU A 198 -0.61 8.90 -10.46
N ALA A 199 -1.29 7.92 -9.86
CA ALA A 199 -2.11 8.17 -8.69
C ALA A 199 -1.23 8.51 -7.48
N SER A 200 -1.67 9.49 -6.68
CA SER A 200 -1.11 9.76 -5.36
C SER A 200 -1.77 8.88 -4.31
N VAL A 201 -1.01 8.49 -3.29
CA VAL A 201 -1.51 7.73 -2.14
C VAL A 201 -1.36 8.60 -0.89
N THR A 202 -2.46 8.79 -0.15
CA THR A 202 -2.44 9.43 1.16
C THR A 202 -2.87 8.44 2.23
N ASN A 203 -2.29 8.55 3.42
CA ASN A 203 -2.47 7.61 4.52
C ASN A 203 -3.21 8.25 5.67
N GLY A 204 -4.10 7.51 6.30
CA GLY A 204 -4.82 7.89 7.49
C GLY A 204 -5.52 6.68 8.11
N ALA A 205 -6.55 6.94 8.90
CA ALA A 205 -7.34 5.93 9.58
C ALA A 205 -8.84 6.21 9.48
N VAL A 206 -9.66 5.21 9.78
CA VAL A 206 -11.08 5.39 10.07
C VAL A 206 -11.17 6.21 11.38
N SER A 207 -11.68 7.43 11.32
CA SER A 207 -11.81 8.31 12.48
C SER A 207 -13.23 8.35 13.05
N GLY A 208 -14.22 7.80 12.35
CA GLY A 208 -15.58 7.70 12.84
C GLY A 208 -16.56 7.16 11.81
N PHE A 209 -17.80 6.95 12.29
CA PHE A 209 -18.94 6.59 11.44
C PHE A 209 -19.99 7.70 11.58
N LYS A 210 -20.54 8.12 10.46
CA LYS A 210 -21.54 9.20 10.37
C LYS A 210 -22.69 8.75 9.49
N GLN A 211 -23.70 9.57 9.44
CA GLN A 211 -24.77 9.51 8.45
C GLN A 211 -24.82 10.83 7.71
N ASP A 212 -25.14 10.78 6.44
CA ASP A 212 -25.43 12.00 5.68
C ASP A 212 -26.84 12.53 5.98
N ILE A 213 -27.22 13.60 5.30
CA ILE A 213 -28.55 14.23 5.49
C ILE A 213 -29.72 13.39 4.95
N ALA A 214 -29.45 12.29 4.27
CA ALA A 214 -30.44 11.30 3.82
C ALA A 214 -30.41 10.03 4.69
N ASP A 215 -29.73 10.08 5.87
CA ASP A 215 -29.53 8.97 6.81
C ASP A 215 -28.70 7.81 6.22
N GLU A 216 -27.99 8.03 5.09
CA GLU A 216 -27.11 7.03 4.52
C GLU A 216 -25.76 6.99 5.26
N PRO A 217 -25.19 5.79 5.49
CA PRO A 217 -23.96 5.64 6.26
C PRO A 217 -22.76 6.22 5.54
N LEU A 218 -21.86 6.85 6.30
CA LEU A 218 -20.56 7.36 5.86
C LEU A 218 -19.46 6.93 6.81
N ILE A 219 -18.29 6.66 6.26
CA ILE A 219 -17.05 6.48 7.01
C ILE A 219 -16.30 7.82 7.01
N GLN A 220 -15.93 8.30 8.19
CA GLN A 220 -15.06 9.46 8.34
C GLN A 220 -13.60 9.00 8.41
N THR A 221 -12.70 9.73 7.75
CA THR A 221 -11.25 9.47 7.78
C THR A 221 -10.46 10.75 7.94
N ASP A 222 -9.30 10.66 8.57
CA ASP A 222 -8.31 11.72 8.71
C ASP A 222 -7.26 11.70 7.57
N ALA A 223 -7.33 10.72 6.66
CA ALA A 223 -6.45 10.68 5.49
C ALA A 223 -6.58 11.99 4.70
N PRO A 224 -5.46 12.68 4.38
CA PRO A 224 -5.50 13.91 3.61
C PRO A 224 -6.16 13.71 2.23
N ALA A 225 -7.04 14.65 1.85
CA ALA A 225 -7.70 14.64 0.56
C ALA A 225 -7.73 16.05 -0.04
N ALA A 226 -7.84 16.10 -1.36
CA ALA A 226 -7.92 17.34 -2.13
C ALA A 226 -8.92 17.19 -3.29
N TRP A 227 -9.30 18.30 -3.90
CA TRP A 227 -10.05 18.28 -5.16
C TRP A 227 -9.38 17.37 -6.17
N GLY A 228 -10.16 16.51 -6.84
CA GLY A 228 -9.66 15.49 -7.77
C GLY A 228 -9.49 14.10 -7.16
N ASN A 229 -9.44 13.97 -5.84
CA ASN A 229 -9.46 12.66 -5.18
C ASN A 229 -10.88 12.05 -5.13
N SER A 230 -11.92 12.84 -5.33
CA SER A 230 -13.32 12.39 -5.37
C SER A 230 -13.51 11.22 -6.34
N GLY A 231 -14.21 10.18 -5.91
CA GLY A 231 -14.39 8.92 -6.64
C GLY A 231 -13.25 7.92 -6.48
N GLY A 232 -12.17 8.33 -5.80
CA GLY A 232 -11.04 7.46 -5.50
C GLY A 232 -11.36 6.40 -4.46
N PRO A 233 -10.73 5.20 -4.56
CA PRO A 233 -10.93 4.15 -3.59
C PRO A 233 -10.23 4.47 -2.27
N ALA A 234 -10.92 4.23 -1.17
CA ALA A 234 -10.35 4.10 0.16
C ALA A 234 -10.06 2.62 0.39
N VAL A 235 -8.78 2.25 0.50
CA VAL A 235 -8.37 0.86 0.61
C VAL A 235 -7.80 0.53 1.99
N THR A 236 -8.01 -0.69 2.41
CA THR A 236 -7.41 -1.25 3.62
C THR A 236 -5.93 -1.58 3.40
N ALA A 237 -5.21 -1.94 4.46
CA ALA A 237 -3.83 -2.45 4.36
C ALA A 237 -3.70 -3.73 3.50
N ARG A 238 -4.81 -4.42 3.21
CA ARG A 238 -4.83 -5.57 2.28
C ARG A 238 -5.11 -5.20 0.83
N GLY A 239 -5.28 -3.89 0.52
CA GLY A 239 -5.61 -3.42 -0.82
C GLY A 239 -7.08 -3.65 -1.23
N GLU A 240 -7.97 -3.94 -0.28
CA GLU A 240 -9.41 -4.11 -0.51
C GLU A 240 -10.12 -2.77 -0.32
N VAL A 241 -11.06 -2.43 -1.20
CA VAL A 241 -11.79 -1.16 -1.15
C VAL A 241 -12.85 -1.20 -0.06
N VAL A 242 -12.69 -0.38 0.98
CA VAL A 242 -13.66 -0.20 2.07
C VAL A 242 -14.68 0.88 1.74
N GLY A 243 -14.43 1.70 0.72
CA GLY A 243 -15.37 2.70 0.24
C GLY A 243 -14.80 3.65 -0.82
N VAL A 244 -15.56 4.67 -1.16
CA VAL A 244 -15.25 5.68 -2.19
C VAL A 244 -15.22 7.05 -1.55
N LEU A 245 -14.09 7.75 -1.68
CA LEU A 245 -13.97 9.13 -1.20
C LEU A 245 -14.97 10.02 -1.96
N THR A 246 -15.77 10.79 -1.24
CA THR A 246 -16.82 11.61 -1.86
C THR A 246 -16.63 13.10 -1.63
N PHE A 247 -16.68 13.58 -0.41
CA PHE A 247 -16.54 15.00 -0.12
C PHE A 247 -15.57 15.27 1.02
N VAL A 248 -15.06 16.49 1.03
CA VAL A 248 -14.16 17.04 2.02
C VAL A 248 -14.88 18.12 2.82
N SER A 249 -14.47 18.35 4.04
CA SER A 249 -14.98 19.45 4.84
C SER A 249 -14.34 20.76 4.40
N LEU A 250 -15.17 21.82 4.30
CA LEU A 250 -14.71 23.16 4.00
C LEU A 250 -14.78 24.03 5.25
N ALA A 251 -13.82 24.94 5.40
CA ALA A 251 -13.87 25.95 6.45
C ALA A 251 -15.05 26.91 6.20
N PRO A 252 -15.73 27.40 7.26
CA PRO A 252 -16.79 28.40 7.10
C PRO A 252 -16.24 29.69 6.48
N GLY A 253 -17.00 30.29 5.55
CA GLY A 253 -16.68 31.56 4.93
C GLY A 253 -16.56 31.51 3.42
N PRO A 254 -16.56 32.70 2.74
CA PRO A 254 -16.58 32.76 1.27
C PRO A 254 -15.32 32.25 0.57
N GLU A 255 -14.21 32.13 1.27
CA GLU A 255 -12.94 31.58 0.78
C GLU A 255 -12.62 30.20 1.38
N GLY A 256 -13.64 29.46 1.85
CA GLY A 256 -13.51 28.24 2.60
C GLY A 256 -12.53 27.23 1.99
N GLY A 257 -11.33 27.14 2.57
CA GLY A 257 -10.35 26.13 2.21
C GLY A 257 -10.73 24.75 2.75
N ILE A 258 -10.15 23.70 2.19
CA ILE A 258 -10.35 22.33 2.66
C ILE A 258 -9.80 22.20 4.09
N VAL A 259 -10.64 21.72 5.02
CA VAL A 259 -10.21 21.33 6.36
C VAL A 259 -9.71 19.91 6.32
N GLN A 260 -8.41 19.73 6.47
CA GLN A 260 -7.80 18.40 6.47
C GLN A 260 -8.21 17.59 7.72
N GLY A 261 -8.28 16.27 7.58
CA GLY A 261 -8.60 15.36 8.67
C GLY A 261 -10.10 15.11 8.89
N PHE A 262 -10.96 15.68 8.05
CA PHE A 262 -12.42 15.50 8.12
C PHE A 262 -12.98 15.18 6.73
N ASN A 263 -12.56 14.05 6.20
CA ASN A 263 -12.98 13.57 4.89
C ASN A 263 -13.98 12.43 5.02
N PHE A 264 -14.82 12.24 4.01
CA PHE A 264 -15.92 11.28 4.05
C PHE A 264 -15.87 10.32 2.88
N VAL A 265 -16.19 9.06 3.18
CA VAL A 265 -16.09 7.93 2.28
C VAL A 265 -17.46 7.22 2.26
N ILE A 266 -18.00 7.01 1.07
CA ILE A 266 -19.20 6.17 0.86
C ILE A 266 -18.79 4.72 1.08
N PRO A 267 -19.41 3.98 2.00
CA PRO A 267 -19.02 2.60 2.31
C PRO A 267 -19.12 1.65 1.11
N SER A 268 -18.24 0.66 1.04
CA SER A 268 -18.25 -0.35 -0.03
C SER A 268 -19.55 -1.13 -0.15
N ASN A 269 -20.25 -1.37 0.95
CA ASN A 269 -21.57 -2.02 0.92
C ASN A 269 -22.60 -1.16 0.18
N ALA A 270 -22.54 0.18 0.30
CA ALA A 270 -23.40 1.07 -0.49
C ALA A 270 -23.04 1.04 -1.99
N VAL A 271 -21.74 0.87 -2.32
CA VAL A 271 -21.31 0.64 -3.71
C VAL A 271 -21.86 -0.70 -4.23
N GLN A 272 -21.80 -1.75 -3.42
CA GLN A 272 -22.35 -3.06 -3.78
C GLN A 272 -23.84 -2.99 -4.06
N ASP A 273 -24.61 -2.27 -3.22
CA ASP A 273 -26.05 -2.05 -3.45
C ASP A 273 -26.28 -1.22 -4.71
N PHE A 274 -25.46 -0.18 -4.93
CA PHE A 274 -25.58 0.68 -6.10
C PHE A 274 -25.42 -0.09 -7.41
N ILE A 275 -24.50 -1.03 -7.50
CA ILE A 275 -24.24 -1.80 -8.73
C ILE A 275 -25.18 -2.97 -8.94
N GLN A 276 -26.08 -3.27 -8.01
CA GLN A 276 -27.09 -4.33 -8.20
C GLN A 276 -27.93 -4.07 -9.46
N GLY A 277 -28.20 -5.15 -10.19
CA GLY A 277 -28.93 -5.09 -11.45
C GLY A 277 -28.12 -4.59 -12.64
N THR A 278 -26.81 -4.33 -12.47
CA THR A 278 -25.90 -4.02 -13.58
C THR A 278 -25.16 -5.26 -14.07
N GLU A 279 -24.36 -5.10 -15.12
CA GLU A 279 -23.52 -6.19 -15.66
C GLU A 279 -22.24 -6.46 -14.87
N VAL A 280 -21.95 -5.72 -13.77
CA VAL A 280 -20.76 -5.90 -12.94
C VAL A 280 -20.72 -7.29 -12.33
N LYS A 281 -19.61 -7.98 -12.50
CA LYS A 281 -19.33 -9.26 -11.83
C LYS A 281 -18.36 -9.00 -10.70
N LEU A 282 -18.89 -8.87 -9.48
CA LEU A 282 -18.08 -8.71 -8.28
C LEU A 282 -17.18 -9.92 -8.09
N ASN A 283 -15.94 -9.63 -7.64
CA ASN A 283 -14.92 -10.63 -7.33
C ASN A 283 -14.59 -11.59 -8.50
N ALA A 284 -14.90 -11.19 -9.73
CA ALA A 284 -14.43 -11.91 -10.89
C ALA A 284 -12.90 -11.77 -10.99
N GLU A 285 -12.24 -12.89 -11.25
CA GLU A 285 -10.79 -12.90 -11.37
C GLU A 285 -10.35 -12.01 -12.55
N SER A 286 -9.45 -11.06 -12.30
CA SER A 286 -8.80 -10.29 -13.34
C SER A 286 -7.56 -11.04 -13.84
N PRO A 287 -7.46 -11.35 -15.16
CA PRO A 287 -6.26 -11.93 -15.73
C PRO A 287 -5.01 -11.08 -15.45
N PHE A 288 -5.15 -9.75 -15.49
CA PHE A 288 -4.05 -8.85 -15.13
C PHE A 288 -3.61 -9.04 -13.68
N ASN A 289 -4.55 -9.01 -12.73
CA ASN A 289 -4.23 -9.18 -11.31
C ASN A 289 -3.52 -10.50 -11.05
N LYS A 290 -4.00 -11.59 -11.65
CA LYS A 290 -3.37 -12.91 -11.51
C LYS A 290 -1.91 -12.93 -11.92
N VAL A 291 -1.63 -12.40 -13.10
CA VAL A 291 -0.27 -12.32 -13.65
C VAL A 291 0.60 -11.36 -12.85
N TRP A 292 0.03 -10.20 -12.46
CA TRP A 292 0.71 -9.19 -11.67
C TRP A 292 1.15 -9.71 -10.29
N TRP A 293 0.22 -10.34 -9.56
CA TRP A 293 0.53 -10.91 -8.24
C TRP A 293 1.54 -12.05 -8.31
N ALA A 294 1.44 -12.90 -9.33
CA ALA A 294 2.44 -13.95 -9.56
C ALA A 294 3.83 -13.34 -9.82
N GLY A 295 3.90 -12.27 -10.61
CA GLY A 295 5.15 -11.55 -10.84
C GLY A 295 5.74 -10.95 -9.57
N LEU A 296 4.93 -10.29 -8.75
CA LEU A 296 5.36 -9.73 -7.46
C LEU A 296 5.84 -10.82 -6.50
N GLN A 297 5.15 -11.96 -6.44
CA GLN A 297 5.55 -13.09 -5.60
C GLN A 297 6.91 -13.64 -6.01
N GLU A 298 7.11 -13.88 -7.31
CA GLU A 298 8.40 -14.37 -7.83
C GLU A 298 9.54 -13.36 -7.63
N GLU A 299 9.25 -12.07 -7.75
CA GLU A 299 10.21 -10.99 -7.45
C GLU A 299 10.62 -11.01 -5.97
N PHE A 300 9.64 -11.13 -5.08
CA PHE A 300 9.86 -11.21 -3.63
C PHE A 300 10.66 -12.45 -3.23
N ASP A 301 10.40 -13.59 -3.89
CA ASP A 301 11.10 -14.85 -3.66
C ASP A 301 12.50 -14.88 -4.29
N GLY A 302 12.89 -13.82 -5.02
CA GLY A 302 14.19 -13.70 -5.67
C GLY A 302 14.30 -14.46 -7.00
N ASN A 303 13.18 -14.90 -7.55
CA ASN A 303 13.09 -15.62 -8.83
C ASN A 303 12.95 -14.66 -10.01
N TYR A 304 13.88 -13.72 -10.16
CA TYR A 304 13.77 -12.57 -11.08
C TYR A 304 13.48 -12.95 -12.55
N LYS A 305 13.97 -14.09 -13.04
CA LYS A 305 13.65 -14.58 -14.40
C LYS A 305 12.19 -15.03 -14.55
N ALA A 306 11.57 -15.52 -13.48
CA ALA A 306 10.15 -15.85 -13.48
C ALA A 306 9.32 -14.58 -13.37
N ALA A 307 9.69 -13.66 -12.47
CA ALA A 307 9.06 -12.34 -12.31
C ALA A 307 9.05 -11.56 -13.63
N GLU A 308 10.19 -11.50 -14.36
CA GLU A 308 10.27 -10.85 -15.67
C GLU A 308 9.22 -11.39 -16.65
N ARG A 309 9.05 -12.72 -16.75
CA ARG A 309 8.05 -13.33 -17.64
C ARG A 309 6.63 -12.92 -17.28
N TYR A 310 6.31 -12.88 -15.98
CA TYR A 310 5.01 -12.43 -15.51
C TYR A 310 4.78 -10.95 -15.79
N PHE A 311 5.76 -10.07 -15.56
CA PHE A 311 5.64 -8.65 -15.87
C PHE A 311 5.53 -8.37 -17.37
N ILE A 312 6.19 -9.12 -18.23
CA ILE A 312 5.97 -9.10 -19.68
C ILE A 312 4.53 -9.51 -20.00
N GLY A 313 4.00 -10.56 -19.35
CA GLY A 313 2.60 -10.97 -19.47
C GLY A 313 1.62 -9.86 -19.05
N ALA A 314 1.85 -9.21 -17.92
CA ALA A 314 1.04 -8.07 -17.45
C ALA A 314 1.07 -6.90 -18.45
N ASN A 315 2.25 -6.58 -18.99
CA ASN A 315 2.41 -5.54 -20.01
C ASN A 315 1.74 -5.90 -21.35
N THR A 316 1.54 -7.18 -21.63
CA THR A 316 0.80 -7.63 -22.83
C THR A 316 -0.70 -7.47 -22.63
N LEU A 317 -1.23 -7.68 -21.43
CA LEU A 317 -2.65 -7.52 -21.11
C LEU A 317 -3.06 -6.05 -21.08
N VAL A 318 -2.30 -5.21 -20.37
CA VAL A 318 -2.51 -3.75 -20.30
C VAL A 318 -1.16 -3.05 -20.56
N PRO A 319 -0.92 -2.58 -21.79
CA PRO A 319 0.38 -2.09 -22.17
C PRO A 319 0.78 -0.78 -21.48
N ASN A 320 2.06 -0.67 -21.20
CA ASN A 320 2.72 0.58 -20.79
C ASN A 320 2.27 1.17 -19.46
N LEU A 321 1.71 0.39 -18.54
CA LEU A 321 1.48 0.85 -17.18
C LEU A 321 2.82 1.16 -16.49
N PRO A 322 2.97 2.33 -15.84
CA PRO A 322 4.23 2.74 -15.20
C PRO A 322 4.75 1.71 -14.17
N ASP A 323 3.86 1.20 -13.33
CA ASP A 323 4.23 0.20 -12.33
C ASP A 323 4.77 -1.08 -12.94
N VAL A 324 4.12 -1.57 -14.01
CA VAL A 324 4.58 -2.78 -14.73
C VAL A 324 5.94 -2.54 -15.36
N LYS A 325 6.16 -1.37 -15.97
CA LYS A 325 7.46 -1.01 -16.55
C LYS A 325 8.55 -0.93 -15.48
N ARG A 326 8.24 -0.32 -14.34
CA ARG A 326 9.19 -0.19 -13.23
C ARG A 326 9.59 -1.56 -12.71
N MET A 327 8.63 -2.44 -12.40
CA MET A 327 8.91 -3.79 -11.91
C MET A 327 9.64 -4.66 -12.94
N LEU A 328 9.29 -4.52 -14.22
CA LEU A 328 9.99 -5.22 -15.31
C LEU A 328 11.46 -4.78 -15.40
N ALA A 329 11.72 -3.47 -15.34
CA ALA A 329 13.08 -2.93 -15.36
C ALA A 329 13.87 -3.36 -14.13
N GLU A 330 13.25 -3.38 -12.95
CA GLU A 330 13.88 -3.84 -11.70
C GLU A 330 14.24 -5.32 -11.76
N ALA A 331 13.32 -6.18 -12.22
CA ALA A 331 13.60 -7.60 -12.42
C ALA A 331 14.75 -7.84 -13.40
N GLN A 332 14.79 -7.10 -14.52
CA GLN A 332 15.87 -7.16 -15.50
C GLN A 332 17.21 -6.69 -14.95
N ASP A 333 17.21 -5.65 -14.12
CA ASP A 333 18.43 -5.20 -13.45
C ASP A 333 18.95 -6.25 -12.47
N LYS A 334 18.07 -6.82 -11.63
CA LYS A 334 18.43 -7.90 -10.69
C LYS A 334 18.89 -9.20 -11.37
N ILE A 335 18.47 -9.46 -12.61
CA ILE A 335 18.98 -10.56 -13.42
C ILE A 335 20.42 -10.28 -13.86
N LYS A 336 20.72 -9.04 -14.28
CA LYS A 336 22.06 -8.61 -14.72
C LYS A 336 23.00 -8.43 -13.55
N ASN A 337 22.52 -7.82 -12.49
CA ASN A 337 23.23 -7.44 -11.28
C ASN A 337 22.59 -8.13 -10.07
N PRO A 338 22.76 -9.46 -9.92
CA PRO A 338 22.09 -10.19 -8.85
C PRO A 338 22.51 -9.66 -7.47
N PRO A 339 21.55 -9.42 -6.56
CA PRO A 339 21.87 -8.97 -5.23
C PRO A 339 22.74 -10.01 -4.51
N PRO A 340 23.64 -9.59 -3.61
CA PRO A 340 24.49 -10.51 -2.87
C PRO A 340 23.62 -11.50 -2.08
N ARG A 341 23.97 -12.79 -2.20
CA ARG A 341 23.26 -13.82 -1.45
C ARG A 341 23.34 -13.53 0.05
N PRO A 342 22.26 -13.65 0.78
CA PRO A 342 22.29 -13.45 2.22
C PRO A 342 23.28 -14.46 2.83
N PHE A 343 24.12 -13.96 3.75
CA PHE A 343 25.10 -14.81 4.42
C PHE A 343 24.39 -15.97 5.14
N PRO A 344 24.86 -17.23 4.98
CA PRO A 344 24.15 -18.39 5.50
C PRO A 344 24.30 -18.55 7.02
N TRP A 345 23.77 -17.60 7.79
CA TRP A 345 23.84 -17.58 9.24
C TRP A 345 23.35 -18.87 9.91
N ALA A 346 22.35 -19.54 9.31
CA ALA A 346 21.83 -20.79 9.83
C ALA A 346 22.89 -21.91 9.80
N TRP A 347 23.69 -21.98 8.74
CA TRP A 347 24.79 -22.95 8.66
C TRP A 347 25.94 -22.60 9.61
N LEU A 348 26.24 -21.31 9.76
CA LEU A 348 27.25 -20.86 10.69
C LEU A 348 26.86 -21.17 12.15
N THR A 349 25.62 -20.86 12.54
CA THR A 349 25.11 -21.16 13.88
C THR A 349 25.08 -22.67 14.15
N LEU A 350 24.65 -23.45 13.16
CA LEU A 350 24.69 -24.91 13.26
C LEU A 350 26.11 -25.44 13.45
N ALA A 351 27.07 -24.96 12.65
CA ALA A 351 28.47 -25.36 12.75
C ALA A 351 29.09 -24.98 14.12
N VAL A 352 28.83 -23.77 14.60
CA VAL A 352 29.29 -23.31 15.93
C VAL A 352 28.67 -24.15 17.04
N THR A 353 27.38 -24.46 16.94
CA THR A 353 26.69 -25.29 17.94
C THR A 353 27.25 -26.71 17.96
N LEU A 354 27.43 -27.33 16.79
CA LEU A 354 27.99 -28.69 16.69
C LEU A 354 29.43 -28.77 17.21
N THR A 355 30.28 -27.80 16.88
CA THR A 355 31.65 -27.73 17.40
C THR A 355 31.71 -27.50 18.90
N SER A 356 30.83 -26.66 19.42
CA SER A 356 30.72 -26.40 20.87
C SER A 356 30.27 -27.67 21.64
N LEU A 357 29.23 -28.35 21.14
CA LEU A 357 28.76 -29.62 21.71
C LEU A 357 29.82 -30.72 21.61
N GLY A 358 30.52 -30.82 20.51
CA GLY A 358 31.62 -31.77 20.30
C GLY A 358 32.76 -31.52 21.28
N SER A 359 33.18 -30.27 21.43
CA SER A 359 34.22 -29.85 22.37
C SER A 359 33.82 -30.14 23.82
N TYR A 360 32.58 -29.80 24.18
CA TYR A 360 32.05 -30.10 25.52
C TYR A 360 32.01 -31.60 25.76
N GLY A 361 31.51 -32.37 24.80
CA GLY A 361 31.48 -33.84 24.89
C GLY A 361 32.89 -34.47 25.03
N ALA A 362 33.86 -33.97 24.30
CA ALA A 362 35.25 -34.42 24.39
C ALA A 362 35.87 -34.10 25.76
N ILE A 363 35.66 -32.89 26.30
CA ILE A 363 36.14 -32.50 27.64
C ILE A 363 35.49 -33.39 28.71
N TRP A 364 34.18 -33.57 28.63
CA TRP A 364 33.44 -34.40 29.58
C TRP A 364 33.80 -35.88 29.48
N GLY A 365 33.91 -36.41 28.25
CA GLY A 365 34.37 -37.77 28.02
C GLY A 365 35.79 -38.03 28.53
N ARG A 366 36.71 -37.05 28.35
CA ARG A 366 38.07 -37.15 28.91
C ARG A 366 38.07 -37.13 30.44
N LYS A 367 37.24 -36.28 31.07
CA LYS A 367 37.07 -36.27 32.53
C LYS A 367 36.50 -37.60 33.04
N TRP A 368 35.46 -38.09 32.39
CA TRP A 368 34.82 -39.37 32.72
C TRP A 368 35.81 -40.55 32.56
N TRP A 369 36.54 -40.58 31.46
CA TRP A 369 37.54 -41.62 31.22
C TRP A 369 38.66 -41.62 32.25
N LYS A 370 39.14 -40.44 32.67
CA LYS A 370 40.14 -40.28 33.73
C LYS A 370 39.59 -40.62 35.11
N SER A 371 38.30 -40.48 35.34
CA SER A 371 37.68 -40.72 36.65
C SER A 371 36.95 -42.05 36.79
N ARG A 372 36.88 -42.85 35.74
CA ARG A 372 36.08 -44.10 35.72
C ARG A 372 36.51 -45.14 36.78
N TYR A 373 37.76 -45.08 37.20
CA TYR A 373 38.28 -45.95 38.25
C TYR A 373 38.43 -45.25 39.63
N ARG A 374 37.97 -44.05 39.75
CA ARG A 374 38.02 -43.33 41.04
C ARG A 374 36.77 -43.67 41.84
N ILE A 375 36.99 -44.04 43.10
CA ILE A 375 35.91 -44.28 44.03
C ILE A 375 35.91 -43.18 45.11
N ALA A 376 34.73 -42.88 45.69
CA ALA A 376 34.63 -41.89 46.73
C ALA A 376 35.25 -42.47 48.03
N PRO A 377 35.89 -41.65 48.85
CA PRO A 377 36.43 -42.12 50.16
C PRO A 377 35.41 -42.82 51.03
N SER A 378 34.14 -42.37 51.00
CA SER A 378 33.03 -42.99 51.73
C SER A 378 32.76 -44.45 51.29
N VAL A 379 33.05 -44.81 50.04
CA VAL A 379 32.92 -46.19 49.55
C VAL A 379 34.04 -47.04 50.12
N VAL A 380 35.25 -46.51 50.25
CA VAL A 380 36.38 -47.19 50.84
C VAL A 380 36.12 -47.52 52.36
N VAL A 381 35.60 -46.50 53.06
CA VAL A 381 35.21 -46.66 54.49
C VAL A 381 34.14 -47.75 54.59
N ARG A 382 33.13 -47.76 53.77
CA ARG A 382 32.08 -48.80 53.76
C ARG A 382 32.67 -50.21 53.49
N LEU A 383 33.59 -50.33 52.54
CA LEU A 383 34.23 -51.60 52.25
C LEU A 383 35.02 -52.13 53.42
N LEU A 384 35.64 -51.24 54.20
CA LEU A 384 36.35 -51.57 55.40
C LEU A 384 35.39 -52.01 56.56
N GLU A 385 34.31 -51.27 56.71
CA GLU A 385 33.25 -51.57 57.74
C GLU A 385 32.49 -52.87 57.41
N GLU A 386 32.26 -53.18 56.14
CA GLU A 386 31.62 -54.44 55.73
C GLU A 386 32.54 -55.66 55.78
N GLY A 387 33.75 -55.49 56.22
CA GLY A 387 34.70 -56.59 56.40
C GLY A 387 35.26 -57.15 55.08
N LYS A 388 35.09 -56.45 53.98
CA LYS A 388 35.57 -56.87 52.60
C LYS A 388 37.08 -56.79 52.44
N ASN A 389 37.77 -56.29 53.44
CA ASN A 389 39.23 -56.20 53.52
C ASN A 389 39.93 -55.80 52.26
N PRO A 390 39.62 -54.59 51.66
CA PRO A 390 40.28 -54.10 50.44
C PRO A 390 41.78 -53.92 50.71
N LEU A 391 42.61 -54.20 49.69
CA LEU A 391 44.02 -53.85 49.77
C LEU A 391 44.17 -52.33 49.47
N VAL A 392 44.57 -51.59 50.50
CA VAL A 392 44.77 -50.12 50.32
C VAL A 392 46.23 -49.87 50.06
N LEU A 393 46.55 -49.23 48.97
CA LEU A 393 47.90 -48.84 48.59
C LEU A 393 48.06 -47.31 48.72
N ASP A 394 49.06 -46.90 49.41
CA ASP A 394 49.52 -45.52 49.49
C ASP A 394 50.54 -45.28 48.36
N VAL A 395 50.14 -44.64 47.27
CA VAL A 395 51.00 -44.38 46.11
C VAL A 395 51.43 -42.89 46.03
N ARG A 396 51.57 -42.26 47.20
CA ARG A 396 52.15 -40.91 47.24
C ARG A 396 53.64 -40.91 46.90
N LYS A 397 54.12 -39.79 46.40
CA LYS A 397 55.57 -39.61 46.17
C LYS A 397 56.30 -39.76 47.54
N PRO A 398 57.54 -40.29 47.62
CA PRO A 398 58.28 -40.48 48.81
C PRO A 398 58.29 -39.29 49.80
N SER A 399 58.53 -38.08 49.25
CA SER A 399 58.53 -36.86 50.04
C SER A 399 57.18 -36.53 50.66
N ALA A 400 56.06 -36.82 49.99
CA ALA A 400 54.72 -36.60 50.49
C ALA A 400 54.31 -37.68 51.49
N PHE A 401 54.80 -38.91 51.33
CA PHE A 401 54.59 -40.00 52.30
C PHE A 401 55.34 -39.78 53.63
N GLU A 402 56.59 -39.30 53.60
CA GLU A 402 57.42 -39.01 54.75
C GLU A 402 56.92 -37.81 55.54
N THR A 403 56.50 -36.77 54.89
CA THR A 403 56.08 -35.52 55.55
C THR A 403 54.62 -35.53 56.01
N SER A 404 53.79 -36.45 55.60
CA SER A 404 52.39 -36.49 55.96
C SER A 404 52.14 -37.16 57.30
N PRO A 405 51.49 -36.45 58.23
CA PRO A 405 51.14 -37.03 59.55
C PRO A 405 49.95 -38.01 59.46
N LEU A 406 49.20 -37.97 58.33
CA LEU A 406 47.98 -38.79 58.18
C LEU A 406 48.25 -39.93 57.17
N LYS A 407 48.01 -41.11 57.59
CA LYS A 407 48.07 -42.33 56.80
C LYS A 407 46.84 -43.19 57.05
N ILE A 408 46.35 -43.90 56.05
CA ILE A 408 45.22 -44.82 56.19
C ILE A 408 45.77 -46.05 56.95
N PRO A 409 45.19 -46.43 58.14
CA PRO A 409 45.66 -47.59 58.87
C PRO A 409 45.60 -48.85 58.00
N GLY A 410 46.71 -49.61 57.97
CA GLY A 410 46.82 -50.87 57.22
C GLY A 410 47.11 -50.66 55.70
N ALA A 411 47.29 -49.42 55.26
CA ALA A 411 47.70 -49.17 53.89
C ALA A 411 49.16 -49.54 53.64
N LEU A 412 49.41 -50.23 52.52
CA LEU A 412 50.76 -50.63 52.14
C LEU A 412 51.35 -49.47 51.30
N TYR A 413 52.51 -48.95 51.64
CA TYR A 413 53.19 -47.94 50.85
C TYR A 413 53.88 -48.57 49.68
N VAL A 414 53.65 -48.03 48.50
CA VAL A 414 54.29 -48.38 47.20
C VAL A 414 54.74 -47.15 46.48
N SER A 415 56.04 -47.03 46.31
CA SER A 415 56.55 -45.87 45.55
C SER A 415 55.98 -45.85 44.09
N PRO A 416 55.46 -44.73 43.62
CA PRO A 416 55.02 -44.63 42.25
C PRO A 416 56.11 -45.09 41.25
N ASP A 417 57.37 -44.72 41.50
CA ASP A 417 58.49 -45.04 40.63
C ASP A 417 58.76 -46.56 40.57
N ASP A 418 58.57 -47.29 41.72
CA ASP A 418 58.70 -48.72 41.73
C ASP A 418 57.56 -49.44 41.13
N LEU A 419 56.36 -48.87 41.21
CA LEU A 419 55.12 -49.36 40.53
C LEU A 419 55.27 -49.25 38.97
N ASP A 420 55.70 -48.10 38.52
CA ASP A 420 55.95 -47.85 37.10
C ASP A 420 57.10 -48.67 36.50
N ALA A 421 58.10 -48.95 37.32
CA ALA A 421 59.25 -49.82 36.98
C ALA A 421 58.93 -51.32 37.03
N GLY A 422 57.73 -51.70 37.46
CA GLY A 422 57.37 -53.12 37.64
C GLY A 422 58.20 -53.86 38.68
N LYS A 423 58.84 -53.17 39.64
CA LYS A 423 59.69 -53.70 40.64
C LYS A 423 58.93 -54.17 41.89
N PHE A 424 57.64 -54.05 41.89
CA PHE A 424 56.79 -54.38 43.02
C PHE A 424 55.96 -55.60 42.67
N ASP A 425 56.27 -56.74 43.29
CA ASP A 425 55.51 -57.96 43.13
C ASP A 425 54.48 -58.04 44.28
N LEU A 426 53.20 -57.88 43.87
CA LEU A 426 52.08 -57.92 44.83
C LEU A 426 51.24 -59.18 44.54
N GLU A 427 51.41 -60.17 45.26
CA GLU A 427 50.48 -61.32 45.26
C GLU A 427 49.11 -60.86 45.81
N VAL A 428 48.18 -60.52 44.87
CA VAL A 428 46.83 -60.18 45.21
C VAL A 428 45.89 -61.31 44.78
N GLU A 429 45.06 -61.76 45.69
CA GLU A 429 44.01 -62.71 45.38
C GLU A 429 43.14 -62.18 44.23
N PRO A 430 42.78 -63.00 43.22
CA PRO A 430 42.14 -62.57 41.99
C PRO A 430 40.87 -61.69 42.18
N ASN A 431 40.16 -61.81 43.23
CA ASN A 431 38.89 -61.06 43.50
C ASN A 431 39.02 -60.02 44.60
N ARG A 432 40.22 -59.68 45.07
CA ARG A 432 40.43 -58.68 46.07
C ARG A 432 40.41 -57.28 45.52
N THR A 433 39.56 -56.41 46.06
CA THR A 433 39.51 -55.02 45.66
C THR A 433 40.80 -54.30 46.03
N VAL A 434 41.51 -53.73 45.13
CA VAL A 434 42.70 -52.88 45.37
C VAL A 434 42.29 -51.40 45.21
N VAL A 435 42.59 -50.61 46.22
CA VAL A 435 42.31 -49.16 46.26
C VAL A 435 43.63 -48.42 46.42
N ALA A 436 44.03 -47.71 45.43
CA ALA A 436 45.22 -46.84 45.54
C ALA A 436 44.78 -45.38 45.82
N TYR A 437 45.46 -44.76 46.82
CA TYR A 437 45.26 -43.31 47.05
C TYR A 437 46.58 -42.55 46.92
N CYS A 438 46.42 -41.31 46.38
CA CYS A 438 47.48 -40.32 46.30
C CYS A 438 46.95 -38.99 46.81
N THR A 439 47.78 -38.09 47.21
CA THR A 439 47.41 -36.67 47.52
C THR A 439 47.91 -35.73 46.43
#